data_30c4c81762e52aaaeaeb0d1b47bbf59b
#
_entry.id   30c4c81762e52aaaeaeb0d1b47bbf59b
#
_cell.length_a   1.000
_cell.length_b   1.000
_cell.length_c   1.000
_cell.angle_alpha   90.00
_cell.angle_beta   90.00
_cell.angle_gamma   90.00
#
_symmetry.space_group_name_H-M   'P 1'
#
loop_
_entity.id
_entity.type
_entity.pdbx_description
1 polymer ?
#
loop_
_entity_poly.entity_id
_entity_poly.type
_entity_poly.pdbx_seq_one_letter_code
_entity_poly.pdbx_strand_id
1 'polypeptide(L)'
;MKRTVEKQRTPKIEHLTLTEWLYAFWKFSRPHTIIGTSLSVLGMYLIAFDAVNPSSLLTPVRANTDVSIMAPLFVRVGFTDISIVERIIPWLNPPVHPLFLAWIACLCGNIYIVGLNQLEDVEIDKINKPHLPIASGEFSRRTGQFLIAITGILALILAGTAGWYLFGMVAISLAIGTAYSLPPIRLKRFPFWAALCIFSVRGAIVNLGLFLHFNWLWQGASGIPSAVWTLTLFILVFTFAIAIFKDIPDLEGDRQYRITTFTIALGKEKVFHLALWVITACYLGMIVVGIFGLPSVNSNFLITTHLLLLALLWWRSRQVDLQDKSAIASCYQFIWKLFFLEYLLFPVACLLGS
;
A
#
# COMPACT_ATOMS: atom_id res chain seq x y z
N MET A 1 -26.13 19.59 -48.87
CA MET A 1 -26.17 19.37 -47.43
C MET A 1 -24.74 19.40 -46.87
N LYS A 2 -24.26 20.56 -46.44
CA LYS A 2 -22.89 20.75 -45.91
C LYS A 2 -22.86 20.28 -44.46
N ARG A 3 -22.17 19.20 -44.16
CA ARG A 3 -21.87 18.82 -42.77
C ARG A 3 -20.85 19.81 -42.20
N THR A 4 -21.27 20.61 -41.27
CA THR A 4 -20.41 21.48 -40.44
C THR A 4 -19.55 20.55 -39.57
N VAL A 5 -18.27 20.51 -39.84
CA VAL A 5 -17.28 19.82 -38.98
C VAL A 5 -17.10 20.73 -37.74
N GLU A 6 -17.70 20.32 -36.66
CA GLU A 6 -17.51 20.94 -35.35
C GLU A 6 -16.05 20.80 -34.94
N LYS A 7 -15.29 21.89 -35.02
CA LYS A 7 -13.90 21.96 -34.55
C LYS A 7 -13.89 21.67 -33.06
N GLN A 8 -13.48 20.47 -32.66
CA GLN A 8 -13.14 20.17 -31.27
C GLN A 8 -12.16 21.24 -30.79
N ARG A 9 -12.63 22.10 -29.87
CA ARG A 9 -11.78 23.05 -29.14
C ARG A 9 -10.72 22.27 -28.41
N THR A 10 -9.47 22.44 -28.81
CA THR A 10 -8.31 22.07 -27.98
C THR A 10 -8.49 22.74 -26.62
N PRO A 11 -8.43 22.01 -25.51
CA PRO A 11 -8.51 22.63 -24.19
C PRO A 11 -7.35 23.61 -24.06
N LYS A 12 -7.66 24.91 -23.82
CA LYS A 12 -6.68 25.88 -23.35
C LYS A 12 -6.06 25.31 -22.08
N ILE A 13 -4.74 25.17 -22.05
CA ILE A 13 -3.98 24.95 -20.83
C ILE A 13 -4.12 26.27 -20.04
N GLU A 14 -5.18 26.37 -19.25
CA GLU A 14 -5.30 27.40 -18.23
C GLU A 14 -4.23 27.10 -17.17
N HIS A 15 -3.52 28.13 -16.72
CA HIS A 15 -2.54 27.99 -15.67
C HIS A 15 -3.25 27.55 -14.39
N LEU A 16 -3.06 26.29 -14.00
CA LEU A 16 -3.61 25.77 -12.73
C LEU A 16 -3.12 26.65 -11.58
N THR A 17 -4.01 27.02 -10.69
CA THR A 17 -3.65 27.61 -9.40
C THR A 17 -2.85 26.57 -8.59
N LEU A 18 -2.09 27.02 -7.60
CA LEU A 18 -1.31 26.11 -6.75
C LEU A 18 -2.20 25.03 -6.11
N THR A 19 -3.40 25.40 -5.67
CA THR A 19 -4.36 24.47 -5.04
C THR A 19 -4.85 23.41 -6.03
N GLU A 20 -5.20 23.81 -7.26
CA GLU A 20 -5.61 22.91 -8.33
C GLU A 20 -4.46 21.97 -8.74
N TRP A 21 -3.23 22.52 -8.81
CA TRP A 21 -2.05 21.73 -9.11
C TRP A 21 -1.79 20.66 -8.03
N LEU A 22 -1.86 21.03 -6.75
CA LEU A 22 -1.70 20.08 -5.63
C LEU A 22 -2.80 19.01 -5.62
N TYR A 23 -4.04 19.39 -5.96
CA TYR A 23 -5.13 18.43 -6.06
C TYR A 23 -4.95 17.49 -7.27
N ALA A 24 -4.49 18.02 -8.41
CA ALA A 24 -4.13 17.19 -9.56
C ALA A 24 -2.97 16.25 -9.24
N PHE A 25 -1.94 16.73 -8.52
CA PHE A 25 -0.82 15.87 -8.06
C PHE A 25 -1.29 14.77 -7.09
N TRP A 26 -2.22 15.08 -6.18
CA TRP A 26 -2.86 14.09 -5.30
C TRP A 26 -3.60 13.00 -6.11
N LYS A 27 -4.38 13.37 -7.12
CA LYS A 27 -5.02 12.42 -8.05
C LYS A 27 -4.00 11.60 -8.84
N PHE A 28 -2.93 12.26 -9.33
CA PHE A 28 -1.85 11.62 -10.07
C PHE A 28 -1.15 10.53 -9.24
N SER A 29 -0.92 10.79 -7.96
CA SER A 29 -0.28 9.83 -7.04
C SER A 29 -1.16 8.64 -6.65
N ARG A 30 -2.43 8.60 -7.07
CA ARG A 30 -3.43 7.58 -6.71
C ARG A 30 -3.58 7.42 -5.19
N PRO A 31 -4.41 8.19 -4.52
CA PRO A 31 -4.51 8.30 -3.05
C PRO A 31 -4.54 6.97 -2.29
N HIS A 32 -5.29 5.97 -2.78
CA HIS A 32 -5.37 4.66 -2.15
C HIS A 32 -4.02 3.91 -2.16
N THR A 33 -3.15 4.14 -3.15
CA THR A 33 -1.81 3.53 -3.17
C THR A 33 -0.85 4.26 -2.24
N ILE A 34 -0.97 5.59 -2.12
CA ILE A 34 -0.22 6.40 -1.14
C ILE A 34 -0.54 5.96 0.29
N ILE A 35 -1.84 5.82 0.62
CA ILE A 35 -2.29 5.33 1.94
C ILE A 35 -1.73 3.93 2.20
N GLY A 36 -1.89 3.01 1.24
CA GLY A 36 -1.39 1.64 1.39
C GLY A 36 0.12 1.57 1.58
N THR A 37 0.90 2.37 0.83
CA THR A 37 2.36 2.45 0.98
C THR A 37 2.74 3.03 2.35
N SER A 38 2.07 4.08 2.80
CA SER A 38 2.33 4.69 4.12
C SER A 38 2.06 3.71 5.26
N LEU A 39 0.95 2.97 5.19
CA LEU A 39 0.58 1.98 6.19
C LEU A 39 1.52 0.75 6.18
N SER A 40 1.99 0.32 5.01
CA SER A 40 2.98 -0.76 4.95
C SER A 40 4.32 -0.36 5.57
N VAL A 41 4.80 0.86 5.33
CA VAL A 41 6.02 1.37 5.96
C VAL A 41 5.85 1.44 7.47
N LEU A 42 4.75 2.03 7.96
CA LEU A 42 4.46 2.14 9.38
C LEU A 42 4.30 0.75 10.04
N GLY A 43 3.52 -0.14 9.42
CA GLY A 43 3.27 -1.47 9.96
C GLY A 43 4.55 -2.31 10.08
N MET A 44 5.41 -2.30 9.04
CA MET A 44 6.68 -3.01 9.09
C MET A 44 7.66 -2.39 10.09
N TYR A 45 7.65 -1.06 10.22
CA TYR A 45 8.42 -0.37 11.24
C TYR A 45 8.01 -0.80 12.66
N LEU A 46 6.71 -0.84 12.96
CA LEU A 46 6.19 -1.25 14.27
C LEU A 46 6.51 -2.70 14.59
N ILE A 47 6.35 -3.62 13.62
CA ILE A 47 6.70 -5.04 13.82
C ILE A 47 8.21 -5.22 14.02
N ALA A 48 9.04 -4.50 13.28
CA ALA A 48 10.48 -4.57 13.45
C ALA A 48 10.91 -3.96 14.80
N PHE A 49 10.26 -2.89 15.25
CA PHE A 49 10.49 -2.29 16.56
C PHE A 49 10.14 -3.24 17.70
N ASP A 50 8.99 -3.91 17.61
CA ASP A 50 8.56 -4.92 18.58
C ASP A 50 9.53 -6.11 18.65
N ALA A 51 10.01 -6.59 17.51
CA ALA A 51 10.98 -7.69 17.42
C ALA A 51 12.33 -7.36 18.11
N VAL A 52 12.70 -6.08 18.19
CA VAL A 52 13.91 -5.62 18.89
C VAL A 52 13.68 -5.48 20.41
N ASN A 53 12.46 -5.12 20.82
CA ASN A 53 12.09 -4.83 22.19
C ASN A 53 10.94 -5.70 22.71
N PRO A 54 11.09 -7.03 22.74
CA PRO A 54 9.98 -7.97 22.99
C PRO A 54 9.35 -7.85 24.38
N SER A 55 9.84 -7.01 25.28
CA SER A 55 9.37 -6.83 26.65
C SER A 55 9.06 -5.40 27.04
N SER A 56 9.05 -4.47 26.10
CA SER A 56 8.97 -3.03 26.38
C SER A 56 7.62 -2.53 26.89
N LEU A 57 6.53 -3.31 26.69
CA LEU A 57 5.20 -2.95 27.18
C LEU A 57 4.90 -3.48 28.60
N LEU A 58 5.57 -4.53 29.06
CA LEU A 58 5.23 -5.25 30.28
C LEU A 58 6.34 -5.33 31.35
N THR A 59 7.60 -5.01 31.00
CA THR A 59 8.71 -4.99 31.97
C THR A 59 9.26 -3.57 32.13
N PRO A 60 9.55 -3.14 33.38
CA PRO A 60 10.24 -1.86 33.57
C PRO A 60 11.65 -1.96 32.97
N VAL A 61 11.90 -1.20 31.92
CA VAL A 61 13.22 -1.06 31.30
C VAL A 61 14.18 -0.57 32.40
N ARG A 62 15.21 -1.36 32.69
CA ARG A 62 16.39 -0.87 33.43
C ARG A 62 17.03 0.19 32.53
N ALA A 63 16.66 1.42 32.78
CA ALA A 63 17.14 2.59 32.07
C ALA A 63 18.65 2.77 32.33
N ASN A 64 19.44 2.43 31.32
CA ASN A 64 20.83 2.92 31.21
C ASN A 64 20.94 4.03 30.16
N THR A 65 19.84 4.72 29.87
CA THR A 65 19.83 5.93 29.01
C THR A 65 19.45 7.13 29.89
N ASP A 66 20.13 8.23 29.69
CA ASP A 66 19.94 9.51 30.41
C ASP A 66 18.51 10.05 30.28
N VAL A 67 17.56 9.43 30.97
CA VAL A 67 16.16 9.88 31.14
C VAL A 67 16.15 11.23 31.88
N SER A 68 17.28 11.62 32.53
CA SER A 68 17.42 12.83 33.32
C SER A 68 17.19 14.14 32.56
N ILE A 69 17.35 14.15 31.24
CA ILE A 69 17.20 15.37 30.42
C ILE A 69 15.75 15.63 30.03
N MET A 70 14.96 14.59 29.78
CA MET A 70 13.56 14.73 29.29
C MET A 70 12.52 14.74 30.43
N ALA A 71 12.80 14.09 31.55
CA ALA A 71 11.86 14.02 32.68
C ALA A 71 11.35 15.41 33.17
N PRO A 72 12.19 16.47 33.25
CA PRO A 72 11.71 17.80 33.66
C PRO A 72 10.73 18.43 32.67
N LEU A 73 10.79 18.08 31.39
CA LEU A 73 9.89 18.62 30.36
C LEU A 73 8.48 18.06 30.50
N PHE A 74 8.37 16.74 30.76
CA PHE A 74 7.09 16.07 30.93
C PHE A 74 6.37 16.44 32.23
N VAL A 75 7.11 16.64 33.30
CA VAL A 75 6.55 17.16 34.57
C VAL A 75 5.99 18.60 34.39
N ARG A 76 6.58 19.43 33.54
CA ARG A 76 6.05 20.75 33.18
C ARG A 76 4.75 20.71 32.36
N VAL A 77 4.46 19.61 31.66
CA VAL A 77 3.26 19.42 30.82
C VAL A 77 2.12 18.74 31.62
N GLY A 78 2.31 18.44 32.91
CA GLY A 78 1.26 17.95 33.80
C GLY A 78 1.15 16.43 33.90
N PHE A 79 2.11 15.67 33.36
CA PHE A 79 2.19 14.22 33.60
C PHE A 79 2.88 13.96 34.94
N THR A 80 2.08 13.69 35.97
CA THR A 80 2.56 13.46 37.34
C THR A 80 2.97 12.00 37.61
N ASP A 81 2.68 11.07 36.71
CA ASP A 81 3.01 9.65 36.90
C ASP A 81 4.24 9.30 36.06
N ILE A 82 5.39 9.23 36.74
CA ILE A 82 6.68 8.88 36.14
C ILE A 82 6.64 7.51 35.48
N SER A 83 5.82 6.56 35.96
CA SER A 83 5.71 5.24 35.42
C SER A 83 5.08 5.23 34.00
N ILE A 84 4.18 6.17 33.73
CA ILE A 84 3.58 6.36 32.38
C ILE A 84 4.60 6.98 31.43
N VAL A 85 5.37 7.95 31.93
CA VAL A 85 6.41 8.63 31.14
C VAL A 85 7.53 7.66 30.75
N GLU A 86 7.98 6.82 31.68
CA GLU A 86 8.99 5.78 31.43
C GLU A 86 8.51 4.72 30.43
N ARG A 87 7.20 4.45 30.34
CA ARG A 87 6.60 3.57 29.36
C ARG A 87 6.44 4.20 27.96
N ILE A 88 6.23 5.51 27.90
CA ILE A 88 6.02 6.26 26.65
C ILE A 88 7.35 6.70 26.02
N ILE A 89 8.39 7.00 26.81
CA ILE A 89 9.69 7.47 26.30
C ILE A 89 10.32 6.51 25.29
N PRO A 90 10.33 5.17 25.45
CA PRO A 90 10.81 4.26 24.42
C PRO A 90 10.06 4.36 23.10
N TRP A 91 8.75 4.69 23.14
CA TRP A 91 7.92 4.92 21.97
C TRP A 91 8.16 6.26 21.29
N LEU A 92 8.59 7.26 22.06
CA LEU A 92 8.96 8.60 21.57
C LEU A 92 10.42 8.68 21.10
N ASN A 93 11.23 7.67 21.43
CA ASN A 93 12.67 7.64 21.18
C ASN A 93 13.16 6.58 20.15
N PRO A 94 12.30 5.83 19.42
CA PRO A 94 12.81 5.11 18.27
C PRO A 94 13.33 6.15 17.27
N PRO A 95 14.43 5.88 16.55
CA PRO A 95 14.96 6.82 15.57
C PRO A 95 13.94 7.03 14.46
N VAL A 96 13.15 8.09 14.56
CA VAL A 96 12.05 8.43 13.63
C VAL A 96 12.61 8.77 12.24
N HIS A 97 13.88 9.19 12.18
CA HIS A 97 14.56 9.50 10.92
C HIS A 97 14.57 8.35 9.90
N PRO A 98 14.89 7.08 10.25
CA PRO A 98 14.81 5.96 9.29
C PRO A 98 13.38 5.71 8.79
N LEU A 99 12.37 5.88 9.63
CA LEU A 99 10.98 5.77 9.23
C LEU A 99 10.62 6.79 8.15
N PHE A 100 10.93 8.07 8.37
CA PHE A 100 10.63 9.13 7.41
C PHE A 100 11.40 8.96 6.11
N LEU A 101 12.68 8.57 6.18
CA LEU A 101 13.49 8.37 4.99
C LEU A 101 12.94 7.20 4.12
N ALA A 102 12.62 6.08 4.76
CA ALA A 102 11.99 4.95 4.08
C ALA A 102 10.60 5.31 3.53
N TRP A 103 9.81 6.06 4.29
CA TRP A 103 8.49 6.50 3.87
C TRP A 103 8.55 7.38 2.62
N ILE A 104 9.39 8.41 2.61
CA ILE A 104 9.53 9.31 1.44
C ILE A 104 10.08 8.55 0.23
N ALA A 105 11.08 7.69 0.41
CA ALA A 105 11.62 6.86 -0.66
C ALA A 105 10.53 5.96 -1.28
N CYS A 106 9.71 5.30 -0.44
CA CYS A 106 8.60 4.45 -0.90
C CYS A 106 7.49 5.25 -1.58
N LEU A 107 7.15 6.46 -1.09
CA LEU A 107 6.19 7.34 -1.74
C LEU A 107 6.67 7.80 -3.11
N CYS A 108 7.93 8.20 -3.23
CA CYS A 108 8.53 8.55 -4.51
C CYS A 108 8.48 7.36 -5.50
N GLY A 109 8.85 6.16 -5.05
CA GLY A 109 8.74 4.94 -5.85
C GLY A 109 7.31 4.62 -6.29
N ASN A 110 6.34 4.79 -5.38
CA ASN A 110 4.92 4.61 -5.71
C ASN A 110 4.46 5.60 -6.79
N ILE A 111 4.81 6.89 -6.65
CA ILE A 111 4.44 7.92 -7.63
C ILE A 111 5.08 7.62 -9.00
N TYR A 112 6.33 7.19 -9.04
CA TYR A 112 6.98 6.72 -10.26
C TYR A 112 6.15 5.62 -10.95
N ILE A 113 5.83 4.55 -10.23
CA ILE A 113 5.14 3.37 -10.79
C ILE A 113 3.74 3.74 -11.30
N VAL A 114 2.94 4.43 -10.48
CA VAL A 114 1.57 4.78 -10.87
C VAL A 114 1.52 5.88 -11.93
N GLY A 115 2.48 6.81 -11.92
CA GLY A 115 2.63 7.84 -12.94
C GLY A 115 3.02 7.26 -14.29
N LEU A 116 3.99 6.33 -14.30
CA LEU A 116 4.41 5.64 -15.53
C LEU A 116 3.25 4.86 -16.15
N ASN A 117 2.45 4.20 -15.32
CA ASN A 117 1.26 3.51 -15.77
C ASN A 117 0.25 4.47 -16.43
N GLN A 118 -0.02 5.64 -15.81
CA GLN A 118 -0.92 6.65 -16.39
C GLN A 118 -0.38 7.25 -17.69
N LEU A 119 0.94 7.44 -17.80
CA LEU A 119 1.56 7.98 -19.02
C LEU A 119 1.41 7.04 -20.22
N GLU A 120 1.46 5.72 -19.97
CA GLU A 120 1.33 4.69 -20.99
C GLU A 120 -0.13 4.32 -21.32
N ASP A 121 -1.07 4.60 -20.41
CA ASP A 121 -2.47 4.19 -20.54
C ASP A 121 -3.43 5.37 -20.80
N VAL A 122 -2.93 6.52 -21.27
CA VAL A 122 -3.75 7.75 -21.43
C VAL A 122 -5.07 7.49 -22.16
N GLU A 123 -5.03 6.76 -23.29
CA GLU A 123 -6.23 6.52 -24.08
C GLU A 123 -7.22 5.55 -23.41
N ILE A 124 -6.69 4.59 -22.69
CA ILE A 124 -7.49 3.62 -21.90
C ILE A 124 -8.10 4.31 -20.69
N ASP A 125 -7.31 5.13 -20.00
CA ASP A 125 -7.74 5.86 -18.81
C ASP A 125 -8.79 6.95 -19.15
N LYS A 126 -8.81 7.51 -20.37
CA LYS A 126 -9.91 8.38 -20.82
C LYS A 126 -11.29 7.70 -20.78
N ILE A 127 -11.32 6.37 -20.90
CA ILE A 127 -12.54 5.57 -20.83
C ILE A 127 -12.80 5.09 -19.40
N ASN A 128 -11.78 4.45 -18.78
CA ASN A 128 -11.93 3.79 -17.50
C ASN A 128 -11.82 4.76 -16.31
N LYS A 129 -10.94 5.78 -16.41
CA LYS A 129 -10.58 6.71 -15.32
C LYS A 129 -10.38 8.14 -15.84
N PRO A 130 -11.41 8.76 -16.45
CA PRO A 130 -11.29 10.08 -17.10
C PRO A 130 -10.90 11.21 -16.14
N HIS A 131 -11.01 10.98 -14.82
CA HIS A 131 -10.63 11.93 -13.78
C HIS A 131 -9.13 11.96 -13.47
N LEU A 132 -8.33 11.04 -14.04
CA LEU A 132 -6.88 11.02 -13.82
C LEU A 132 -6.21 12.19 -14.57
N PRO A 133 -5.21 12.88 -13.98
CA PRO A 133 -4.69 14.14 -14.48
C PRO A 133 -4.13 14.12 -15.89
N ILE A 134 -3.50 13.01 -16.33
CA ILE A 134 -3.00 12.90 -17.70
C ILE A 134 -4.16 12.62 -18.67
N ALA A 135 -5.12 11.78 -18.28
CA ALA A 135 -6.29 11.45 -19.10
C ALA A 135 -7.24 12.63 -19.26
N SER A 136 -7.45 13.43 -18.20
CA SER A 136 -8.28 14.64 -18.21
C SER A 136 -7.61 15.83 -18.92
N GLY A 137 -6.27 15.82 -19.08
CA GLY A 137 -5.50 16.92 -19.62
C GLY A 137 -5.10 17.97 -18.57
N GLU A 138 -5.37 17.77 -17.27
CA GLU A 138 -4.90 18.64 -16.18
C GLU A 138 -3.37 18.69 -16.13
N PHE A 139 -2.70 17.55 -16.36
CA PHE A 139 -1.26 17.47 -16.55
C PHE A 139 -0.93 17.16 -18.01
N SER A 140 0.02 17.90 -18.56
CA SER A 140 0.61 17.57 -19.85
C SER A 140 1.43 16.26 -19.76
N ARG A 141 1.63 15.59 -20.90
CA ARG A 141 2.54 14.42 -20.95
C ARG A 141 3.95 14.79 -20.48
N ARG A 142 4.44 16.01 -20.77
CA ARG A 142 5.74 16.50 -20.32
C ARG A 142 5.80 16.65 -18.80
N THR A 143 4.76 17.22 -18.21
CA THR A 143 4.63 17.32 -16.74
C THR A 143 4.65 15.93 -16.10
N GLY A 144 3.89 14.97 -16.65
CA GLY A 144 3.90 13.58 -16.18
C GLY A 144 5.28 12.95 -16.28
N GLN A 145 5.98 13.08 -17.41
CA GLN A 145 7.34 12.58 -17.60
C GLN A 145 8.33 13.18 -16.59
N PHE A 146 8.25 14.48 -16.36
CA PHE A 146 9.10 15.17 -15.38
C PHE A 146 8.87 14.64 -13.96
N LEU A 147 7.59 14.51 -13.54
CA LEU A 147 7.24 13.99 -12.22
C LEU A 147 7.73 12.54 -12.03
N ILE A 148 7.57 11.70 -13.04
CA ILE A 148 8.04 10.31 -13.03
C ILE A 148 9.57 10.26 -12.92
N ALA A 149 10.28 11.04 -13.72
CA ALA A 149 11.74 11.04 -13.70
C ALA A 149 12.29 11.51 -12.34
N ILE A 150 11.79 12.63 -11.81
CA ILE A 150 12.26 13.16 -10.53
C ILE A 150 11.95 12.23 -9.36
N THR A 151 10.73 11.66 -9.32
CA THR A 151 10.34 10.76 -8.22
C THR A 151 11.08 9.42 -8.30
N GLY A 152 11.34 8.88 -9.48
CA GLY A 152 12.16 7.68 -9.65
C GLY A 152 13.61 7.88 -9.20
N ILE A 153 14.23 8.99 -9.57
CA ILE A 153 15.60 9.34 -9.16
C ILE A 153 15.66 9.56 -7.63
N LEU A 154 14.71 10.34 -7.08
CA LEU A 154 14.65 10.59 -5.63
C LEU A 154 14.43 9.29 -4.84
N ALA A 155 13.58 8.38 -5.32
CA ALA A 155 13.35 7.10 -4.66
C ALA A 155 14.65 6.30 -4.52
N LEU A 156 15.46 6.21 -5.60
CA LEU A 156 16.72 5.47 -5.59
C LEU A 156 17.78 6.17 -4.73
N ILE A 157 17.92 7.49 -4.80
CA ILE A 157 18.88 8.25 -3.99
C ILE A 157 18.55 8.10 -2.51
N LEU A 158 17.30 8.37 -2.11
CA LEU A 158 16.88 8.28 -0.71
C LEU A 158 17.02 6.85 -0.17
N ALA A 159 16.62 5.84 -0.94
CA ALA A 159 16.79 4.45 -0.55
C ALA A 159 18.28 4.06 -0.46
N GLY A 160 19.14 4.55 -1.36
CA GLY A 160 20.58 4.30 -1.34
C GLY A 160 21.28 4.91 -0.12
N THR A 161 20.87 6.11 0.30
CA THR A 161 21.38 6.73 1.53
C THR A 161 20.89 6.06 2.80
N ALA A 162 19.73 5.38 2.74
CA ALA A 162 19.14 4.68 3.88
C ALA A 162 19.75 3.29 4.12
N GLY A 163 20.20 2.59 3.07
CA GLY A 163 20.85 1.30 3.20
C GLY A 163 20.46 0.26 2.12
N TRP A 164 21.20 -0.83 2.08
CA TRP A 164 21.11 -1.85 1.02
C TRP A 164 19.75 -2.51 0.87
N TYR A 165 19.08 -2.84 1.98
CA TYR A 165 17.78 -3.51 1.95
C TYR A 165 16.71 -2.60 1.35
N LEU A 166 16.67 -1.32 1.76
CA LEU A 166 15.73 -0.36 1.20
C LEU A 166 16.04 -0.08 -0.27
N PHE A 167 17.32 0.10 -0.61
CA PHE A 167 17.74 0.31 -2.00
C PHE A 167 17.36 -0.86 -2.91
N GLY A 168 17.66 -2.09 -2.49
CA GLY A 168 17.33 -3.30 -3.25
C GLY A 168 15.82 -3.44 -3.45
N MET A 169 15.05 -3.25 -2.38
CA MET A 169 13.58 -3.27 -2.43
C MET A 169 13.03 -2.24 -3.42
N VAL A 170 13.46 -0.98 -3.31
CA VAL A 170 13.01 0.11 -4.19
C VAL A 170 13.44 -0.16 -5.63
N ALA A 171 14.70 -0.49 -5.88
CA ALA A 171 15.22 -0.76 -7.22
C ALA A 171 14.47 -1.90 -7.94
N ILE A 172 14.23 -3.02 -7.23
CA ILE A 172 13.48 -4.16 -7.76
C ILE A 172 12.02 -3.74 -8.04
N SER A 173 11.40 -2.99 -7.13
CA SER A 173 10.02 -2.51 -7.29
C SER A 173 9.88 -1.58 -8.51
N LEU A 174 10.82 -0.64 -8.70
CA LEU A 174 10.83 0.23 -9.88
C LEU A 174 11.08 -0.57 -11.17
N ALA A 175 12.00 -1.53 -11.16
CA ALA A 175 12.28 -2.38 -12.32
C ALA A 175 11.05 -3.19 -12.73
N ILE A 176 10.35 -3.83 -11.78
CA ILE A 176 9.10 -4.56 -12.04
C ILE A 176 8.00 -3.62 -12.52
N GLY A 177 7.83 -2.45 -11.88
CA GLY A 177 6.84 -1.44 -12.30
C GLY A 177 7.09 -0.89 -13.70
N THR A 178 8.36 -0.75 -14.09
CA THR A 178 8.80 -0.38 -15.43
C THR A 178 8.46 -1.47 -16.45
N ALA A 179 8.84 -2.72 -16.16
CA ALA A 179 8.51 -3.88 -17.00
C ALA A 179 7.01 -4.12 -17.13
N TYR A 180 6.25 -3.81 -16.07
CA TYR A 180 4.78 -3.86 -16.08
C TYR A 180 4.17 -2.91 -17.09
N SER A 181 4.68 -1.67 -17.18
CA SER A 181 4.05 -0.58 -17.94
C SER A 181 4.64 -0.37 -19.33
N LEU A 182 5.99 -0.42 -19.49
CA LEU A 182 6.67 0.00 -20.70
C LEU A 182 6.78 -1.06 -21.79
N PRO A 183 6.58 -0.69 -23.07
CA PRO A 183 7.01 -1.50 -24.20
C PRO A 183 8.55 -1.66 -24.23
N PRO A 184 9.09 -2.75 -24.79
CA PRO A 184 8.38 -3.86 -25.46
C PRO A 184 7.81 -4.90 -24.49
N ILE A 185 8.23 -4.92 -23.22
CA ILE A 185 7.87 -5.95 -22.23
C ILE A 185 6.38 -5.85 -21.89
N ARG A 186 5.95 -4.72 -21.31
CA ARG A 186 4.56 -4.37 -20.99
C ARG A 186 3.74 -5.55 -20.44
N LEU A 187 4.18 -6.13 -19.30
CA LEU A 187 3.64 -7.37 -18.70
C LEU A 187 2.15 -7.28 -18.37
N LYS A 188 1.61 -6.08 -18.18
CA LYS A 188 0.18 -5.85 -17.93
C LYS A 188 -0.76 -6.32 -19.04
N ARG A 189 -0.25 -6.63 -20.23
CA ARG A 189 -1.04 -7.23 -21.32
C ARG A 189 -1.47 -8.67 -21.03
N PHE A 190 -0.77 -9.33 -20.11
CA PHE A 190 -0.99 -10.73 -19.78
C PHE A 190 -1.54 -10.84 -18.36
N PRO A 191 -2.77 -11.38 -18.16
CA PRO A 191 -3.44 -11.36 -16.86
C PRO A 191 -2.62 -11.95 -15.73
N PHE A 192 -1.99 -13.10 -15.98
CA PHE A 192 -1.13 -13.78 -15.01
C PHE A 192 0.08 -12.91 -14.60
N TRP A 193 0.83 -12.38 -15.58
CA TRP A 193 2.02 -11.56 -15.33
C TRP A 193 1.64 -10.21 -14.70
N ALA A 194 0.50 -9.64 -15.09
CA ALA A 194 -0.03 -8.42 -14.49
C ALA A 194 -0.30 -8.61 -12.99
N ALA A 195 -1.02 -9.68 -12.63
CA ALA A 195 -1.30 -10.01 -11.24
C ALA A 195 0.00 -10.32 -10.48
N LEU A 196 0.90 -11.14 -11.06
CA LEU A 196 2.20 -11.51 -10.48
C LEU A 196 3.03 -10.28 -10.11
N CYS A 197 3.17 -9.29 -11.01
CA CYS A 197 3.90 -8.06 -10.73
C CYS A 197 3.29 -7.30 -9.54
N ILE A 198 1.96 -7.16 -9.51
CA ILE A 198 1.28 -6.38 -8.48
C ILE A 198 1.42 -7.04 -7.12
N PHE A 199 1.10 -8.34 -7.01
CA PHE A 199 1.14 -8.99 -5.69
C PHE A 199 2.57 -9.29 -5.22
N SER A 200 3.54 -9.54 -6.12
CA SER A 200 4.94 -9.73 -5.74
C SER A 200 5.54 -8.46 -5.16
N VAL A 201 5.34 -7.31 -5.82
CA VAL A 201 5.88 -6.05 -5.31
C VAL A 201 5.22 -5.68 -3.99
N ARG A 202 3.89 -5.62 -3.96
CA ARG A 202 3.15 -5.15 -2.78
C ARG A 202 3.14 -6.18 -1.65
N GLY A 203 2.99 -7.46 -1.97
CA GLY A 203 2.90 -8.53 -0.97
C GLY A 203 4.25 -8.93 -0.41
N ALA A 204 5.21 -9.28 -1.26
CA ALA A 204 6.49 -9.84 -0.81
C ALA A 204 7.60 -8.80 -0.72
N ILE A 205 7.93 -8.13 -1.83
CA ILE A 205 9.13 -7.29 -1.95
C ILE A 205 9.10 -6.13 -0.96
N VAL A 206 7.97 -5.42 -0.89
CA VAL A 206 7.82 -4.26 0.00
C VAL A 206 7.84 -4.69 1.48
N ASN A 207 7.07 -5.71 1.86
CA ASN A 207 6.99 -6.14 3.26
C ASN A 207 8.32 -6.69 3.76
N LEU A 208 8.90 -7.65 3.03
CA LEU A 208 10.17 -8.25 3.43
C LEU A 208 11.32 -7.25 3.39
N GLY A 209 11.37 -6.40 2.36
CA GLY A 209 12.41 -5.39 2.21
C GLY A 209 12.37 -4.32 3.30
N LEU A 210 11.18 -3.83 3.67
CA LEU A 210 11.01 -2.87 4.77
C LEU A 210 11.37 -3.51 6.12
N PHE A 211 10.88 -4.71 6.39
CA PHE A 211 11.22 -5.39 7.63
C PHE A 211 12.74 -5.61 7.75
N LEU A 212 13.37 -6.15 6.72
CA LEU A 212 14.81 -6.37 6.69
C LEU A 212 15.59 -5.06 6.86
N HIS A 213 15.13 -3.96 6.24
CA HIS A 213 15.74 -2.65 6.39
C HIS A 213 15.75 -2.19 7.85
N PHE A 214 14.59 -2.18 8.51
CA PHE A 214 14.49 -1.73 9.91
C PHE A 214 15.19 -2.69 10.87
N ASN A 215 15.03 -3.99 10.68
CA ASN A 215 15.68 -5.00 11.51
C ASN A 215 17.20 -4.93 11.42
N TRP A 216 17.73 -4.73 10.20
CA TRP A 216 19.17 -4.54 10.00
C TRP A 216 19.70 -3.29 10.67
N LEU A 217 18.98 -2.17 10.58
CA LEU A 217 19.40 -0.92 11.22
C LEU A 217 19.48 -1.03 12.75
N TRP A 218 18.63 -1.84 13.36
CA TRP A 218 18.55 -1.90 14.81
C TRP A 218 19.31 -3.08 15.43
N GLN A 219 19.33 -4.23 14.75
CA GLN A 219 19.95 -5.44 15.28
C GLN A 219 21.17 -5.93 14.49
N GLY A 220 21.44 -5.36 13.31
CA GLY A 220 22.42 -5.91 12.38
C GLY A 220 22.08 -7.33 11.90
N ALA A 221 20.80 -7.73 12.03
CA ALA A 221 20.32 -9.08 11.74
C ALA A 221 19.42 -9.12 10.50
N SER A 222 19.47 -10.24 9.77
CA SER A 222 18.65 -10.49 8.58
C SER A 222 17.60 -11.59 8.80
N GLY A 223 17.40 -12.05 10.04
CA GLY A 223 16.36 -13.01 10.39
C GLY A 223 14.95 -12.42 10.21
N ILE A 224 14.03 -13.20 9.66
CA ILE A 224 12.64 -12.79 9.44
C ILE A 224 11.75 -13.66 10.34
N PRO A 225 11.08 -13.07 11.35
CA PRO A 225 10.16 -13.79 12.24
C PRO A 225 8.96 -14.38 11.50
N SER A 226 8.35 -15.43 12.07
CA SER A 226 7.13 -16.06 11.55
C SER A 226 5.97 -15.08 11.40
N ALA A 227 5.86 -14.10 12.29
CA ALA A 227 4.85 -13.03 12.20
C ALA A 227 4.96 -12.23 10.89
N VAL A 228 6.17 -11.87 10.47
CA VAL A 228 6.42 -11.15 9.21
C VAL A 228 6.07 -12.00 8.00
N TRP A 229 6.42 -13.30 8.02
CA TRP A 229 6.03 -14.23 6.95
C TRP A 229 4.52 -14.39 6.86
N THR A 230 3.83 -14.47 8.00
CA THR A 230 2.37 -14.58 8.07
C THR A 230 1.70 -13.36 7.45
N LEU A 231 2.10 -12.15 7.87
CA LEU A 231 1.56 -10.93 7.28
C LEU A 231 1.91 -10.82 5.79
N THR A 232 3.14 -11.16 5.41
CA THR A 232 3.58 -11.13 4.00
C THR A 232 2.72 -12.05 3.14
N LEU A 233 2.44 -13.28 3.59
CA LEU A 233 1.57 -14.21 2.87
C LEU A 233 0.13 -13.70 2.79
N PHE A 234 -0.42 -13.18 3.88
CA PHE A 234 -1.74 -12.56 3.88
C PHE A 234 -1.82 -11.43 2.84
N ILE A 235 -0.91 -10.47 2.89
CA ILE A 235 -0.88 -9.32 2.00
C ILE A 235 -0.69 -9.74 0.53
N LEU A 236 0.16 -10.74 0.28
CA LEU A 236 0.39 -11.29 -1.06
C LEU A 236 -0.91 -11.85 -1.65
N VAL A 237 -1.60 -12.72 -0.91
CA VAL A 237 -2.85 -13.35 -1.38
C VAL A 237 -3.98 -12.32 -1.46
N PHE A 238 -4.09 -11.41 -0.48
CA PHE A 238 -5.09 -10.34 -0.51
C PHE A 238 -4.88 -9.39 -1.69
N THR A 239 -3.63 -9.04 -2.01
CA THR A 239 -3.30 -8.19 -3.15
C THR A 239 -3.65 -8.86 -4.49
N PHE A 240 -3.58 -10.19 -4.58
CA PHE A 240 -4.08 -10.91 -5.75
C PHE A 240 -5.59 -10.69 -5.92
N ALA A 241 -6.37 -10.76 -4.84
CA ALA A 241 -7.81 -10.44 -4.90
C ALA A 241 -8.07 -9.00 -5.38
N ILE A 242 -7.31 -8.02 -4.87
CA ILE A 242 -7.38 -6.62 -5.34
C ILE A 242 -7.03 -6.53 -6.84
N ALA A 243 -6.00 -7.25 -7.28
CA ALA A 243 -5.52 -7.20 -8.66
C ALA A 243 -6.56 -7.73 -9.66
N ILE A 244 -7.30 -8.80 -9.31
CA ILE A 244 -8.35 -9.33 -10.18
C ILE A 244 -9.65 -8.50 -10.08
N PHE A 245 -9.98 -7.97 -8.89
CA PHE A 245 -11.19 -7.17 -8.70
C PHE A 245 -11.14 -5.84 -9.44
N LYS A 246 -9.97 -5.19 -9.51
CA LYS A 246 -9.80 -3.91 -10.21
C LYS A 246 -10.22 -3.95 -11.68
N ASP A 247 -10.15 -5.13 -12.31
CA ASP A 247 -10.49 -5.32 -13.71
C ASP A 247 -12.02 -5.33 -13.94
N ILE A 248 -12.84 -5.44 -12.88
CA ILE A 248 -14.30 -5.40 -13.01
C ILE A 248 -14.79 -4.01 -13.43
N PRO A 249 -14.42 -2.91 -12.77
CA PRO A 249 -14.79 -1.57 -13.21
C PRO A 249 -14.11 -1.13 -14.51
N ASP A 250 -12.93 -1.70 -14.84
CA ASP A 250 -12.12 -1.35 -16.01
C ASP A 250 -12.55 -2.11 -17.30
N LEU A 251 -13.54 -3.02 -17.23
CA LEU A 251 -13.95 -3.96 -18.29
C LEU A 251 -14.18 -3.31 -19.67
N GLU A 252 -14.76 -2.12 -19.72
CA GLU A 252 -15.17 -1.46 -20.96
C GLU A 252 -13.97 -0.99 -21.79
N GLY A 253 -13.03 -0.29 -21.17
CA GLY A 253 -11.80 0.15 -21.81
C GLY A 253 -10.88 -1.02 -22.15
N ASP A 254 -10.76 -2.00 -21.26
CA ASP A 254 -9.93 -3.18 -21.50
C ASP A 254 -10.42 -3.97 -22.71
N ARG A 255 -11.73 -4.14 -22.86
CA ARG A 255 -12.33 -4.78 -24.04
C ARG A 255 -12.06 -4.00 -25.33
N GLN A 256 -12.20 -2.67 -25.30
CA GLN A 256 -11.97 -1.81 -26.47
C GLN A 256 -10.51 -1.85 -26.95
N TYR A 257 -9.57 -1.91 -26.00
CA TYR A 257 -8.13 -1.96 -26.31
C TYR A 257 -7.55 -3.37 -26.38
N ARG A 258 -8.42 -4.39 -26.41
CA ARG A 258 -8.04 -5.83 -26.51
C ARG A 258 -7.04 -6.27 -25.44
N ILE A 259 -7.20 -5.72 -24.23
CA ILE A 259 -6.45 -6.18 -23.06
C ILE A 259 -7.17 -7.37 -22.48
N THR A 260 -6.48 -8.51 -22.41
CA THR A 260 -7.06 -9.71 -21.79
C THR A 260 -6.94 -9.60 -20.27
N THR A 261 -8.07 -9.68 -19.57
CA THR A 261 -8.11 -9.68 -18.09
C THR A 261 -8.90 -10.89 -17.59
N PHE A 262 -8.80 -11.18 -16.29
CA PHE A 262 -9.63 -12.23 -15.68
C PHE A 262 -11.12 -11.93 -15.85
N THR A 263 -11.52 -10.68 -15.78
CA THR A 263 -12.92 -10.27 -15.97
C THR A 263 -13.42 -10.53 -17.40
N ILE A 264 -12.57 -10.31 -18.40
CA ILE A 264 -12.92 -10.60 -19.79
C ILE A 264 -13.01 -12.13 -20.03
N ALA A 265 -12.10 -12.90 -19.43
CA ALA A 265 -12.04 -14.35 -19.60
C ALA A 265 -13.14 -15.11 -18.87
N LEU A 266 -13.45 -14.72 -17.62
CA LEU A 266 -14.35 -15.45 -16.72
C LEU A 266 -15.72 -14.79 -16.53
N GLY A 267 -15.85 -13.50 -16.85
CA GLY A 267 -17.02 -12.68 -16.55
C GLY A 267 -16.98 -12.04 -15.16
N LYS A 268 -17.66 -10.88 -15.02
CA LYS A 268 -17.60 -10.05 -13.81
C LYS A 268 -18.12 -10.77 -12.54
N GLU A 269 -19.17 -11.58 -12.66
CA GLU A 269 -19.75 -12.31 -11.51
C GLU A 269 -18.78 -13.33 -10.93
N LYS A 270 -18.14 -14.14 -11.79
CA LYS A 270 -17.18 -15.16 -11.35
C LYS A 270 -15.95 -14.51 -10.70
N VAL A 271 -15.45 -13.41 -11.28
CA VAL A 271 -14.28 -12.69 -10.74
C VAL A 271 -14.62 -12.03 -9.42
N PHE A 272 -15.82 -11.45 -9.29
CA PHE A 272 -16.31 -10.90 -8.02
C PHE A 272 -16.31 -11.96 -6.91
N HIS A 273 -16.95 -13.09 -7.14
CA HIS A 273 -17.00 -14.18 -6.17
C HIS A 273 -15.62 -14.79 -5.91
N LEU A 274 -14.78 -14.96 -6.93
CA LEU A 274 -13.40 -15.43 -6.75
C LEU A 274 -12.62 -14.51 -5.82
N ALA A 275 -12.70 -13.20 -6.02
CA ALA A 275 -12.02 -12.24 -5.16
C ALA A 275 -12.51 -12.32 -3.70
N LEU A 276 -13.83 -12.44 -3.48
CA LEU A 276 -14.40 -12.62 -2.15
C LEU A 276 -13.91 -13.90 -1.47
N TRP A 277 -13.87 -15.03 -2.20
CA TRP A 277 -13.39 -16.29 -1.65
C TRP A 277 -11.88 -16.26 -1.34
N VAL A 278 -11.08 -15.59 -2.17
CA VAL A 278 -9.66 -15.37 -1.89
C VAL A 278 -9.45 -14.57 -0.61
N ILE A 279 -10.20 -13.46 -0.43
CA ILE A 279 -10.13 -12.66 0.81
C ILE A 279 -10.64 -13.47 2.01
N THR A 280 -11.70 -14.28 1.83
CA THR A 280 -12.20 -15.19 2.86
C THR A 280 -11.11 -16.18 3.30
N ALA A 281 -10.38 -16.77 2.35
CA ALA A 281 -9.26 -17.66 2.64
C ALA A 281 -8.13 -16.95 3.41
N CYS A 282 -7.85 -15.66 3.10
CA CYS A 282 -6.90 -14.86 3.88
C CYS A 282 -7.33 -14.74 5.35
N TYR A 283 -8.58 -14.33 5.60
CA TYR A 283 -9.09 -14.17 6.97
C TYR A 283 -9.17 -15.49 7.73
N LEU A 284 -9.64 -16.56 7.09
CA LEU A 284 -9.66 -17.89 7.70
C LEU A 284 -8.25 -18.38 8.02
N GLY A 285 -7.28 -18.11 7.13
CA GLY A 285 -5.87 -18.42 7.38
C GLY A 285 -5.34 -17.74 8.64
N MET A 286 -5.64 -16.44 8.83
CA MET A 286 -5.22 -15.71 10.04
C MET A 286 -5.91 -16.20 11.30
N ILE A 287 -7.19 -16.60 11.24
CA ILE A 287 -7.90 -17.21 12.35
C ILE A 287 -7.25 -18.56 12.73
N VAL A 288 -6.93 -19.39 11.74
CA VAL A 288 -6.24 -20.67 11.95
C VAL A 288 -4.87 -20.45 12.58
N VAL A 289 -4.08 -19.51 12.07
CA VAL A 289 -2.78 -19.14 12.67
C VAL A 289 -2.95 -18.66 14.11
N GLY A 290 -3.99 -17.87 14.40
CA GLY A 290 -4.31 -17.43 15.75
C GLY A 290 -4.66 -18.61 16.69
N ILE A 291 -5.41 -19.62 16.20
CA ILE A 291 -5.77 -20.82 16.98
C ILE A 291 -4.53 -21.66 17.34
N PHE A 292 -3.61 -21.85 16.39
CA PHE A 292 -2.37 -22.58 16.64
C PHE A 292 -1.34 -21.80 17.48
N GLY A 293 -1.54 -20.49 17.64
CA GLY A 293 -0.63 -19.61 18.34
C GLY A 293 0.56 -19.21 17.47
N LEU A 294 0.73 -17.91 17.27
CA LEU A 294 1.89 -17.33 16.57
C LEU A 294 2.79 -16.67 17.62
N PRO A 295 4.09 -17.01 17.68
CA PRO A 295 5.01 -16.36 18.62
C PRO A 295 4.95 -14.83 18.53
N SER A 296 4.94 -14.17 19.67
CA SER A 296 4.88 -12.69 19.79
C SER A 296 3.64 -12.07 19.13
N VAL A 297 2.50 -12.77 19.08
CA VAL A 297 1.24 -12.23 18.54
C VAL A 297 0.09 -12.60 19.46
N ASN A 298 -0.73 -11.63 19.83
CA ASN A 298 -1.92 -11.86 20.65
C ASN A 298 -3.01 -12.61 19.87
N SER A 299 -3.13 -13.91 20.15
CA SER A 299 -4.07 -14.80 19.45
C SER A 299 -5.53 -14.37 19.58
N ASN A 300 -5.97 -13.94 20.77
CA ASN A 300 -7.36 -13.55 20.98
C ASN A 300 -7.73 -12.30 20.16
N PHE A 301 -6.84 -11.30 20.14
CA PHE A 301 -7.04 -10.11 19.34
C PHE A 301 -7.04 -10.45 17.84
N LEU A 302 -6.09 -11.28 17.39
CA LEU A 302 -6.00 -11.71 16.00
C LEU A 302 -7.28 -12.43 15.55
N ILE A 303 -7.73 -13.45 16.28
CA ILE A 303 -8.94 -14.22 15.96
C ILE A 303 -10.17 -13.31 15.92
N THR A 304 -10.37 -12.51 16.97
CA THR A 304 -11.57 -11.67 17.11
C THR A 304 -11.68 -10.64 15.98
N THR A 305 -10.58 -9.94 15.68
CA THR A 305 -10.57 -8.92 14.62
C THR A 305 -10.82 -9.54 13.25
N HIS A 306 -10.20 -10.69 12.93
CA HIS A 306 -10.38 -11.33 11.62
C HIS A 306 -11.76 -11.97 11.45
N LEU A 307 -12.39 -12.48 12.52
CA LEU A 307 -13.80 -12.90 12.48
C LEU A 307 -14.74 -11.72 12.20
N LEU A 308 -14.51 -10.59 12.83
CA LEU A 308 -15.31 -9.38 12.59
C LEU A 308 -15.16 -8.86 11.17
N LEU A 309 -13.92 -8.82 10.64
CA LEU A 309 -13.66 -8.37 9.27
C LEU A 309 -14.23 -9.35 8.23
N LEU A 310 -14.19 -10.66 8.50
CA LEU A 310 -14.82 -11.66 7.65
C LEU A 310 -16.34 -11.50 7.61
N ALA A 311 -16.99 -11.29 8.77
CA ALA A 311 -18.41 -11.02 8.84
C ALA A 311 -18.79 -9.74 8.09
N LEU A 312 -18.01 -8.67 8.26
CA LEU A 312 -18.19 -7.39 7.59
C LEU A 312 -18.01 -7.52 6.05
N LEU A 313 -17.05 -8.31 5.58
CA LEU A 313 -16.84 -8.59 4.16
C LEU A 313 -18.12 -9.19 3.55
N TRP A 314 -18.64 -10.26 4.14
CA TRP A 314 -19.82 -10.94 3.61
C TRP A 314 -21.10 -10.13 3.77
N TRP A 315 -21.26 -9.38 4.85
CA TRP A 315 -22.39 -8.46 5.02
C TRP A 315 -22.40 -7.39 3.92
N ARG A 316 -21.25 -6.76 3.64
CA ARG A 316 -21.15 -5.70 2.62
C ARG A 316 -21.28 -6.24 1.21
N SER A 317 -20.69 -7.41 0.91
CA SER A 317 -20.71 -8.00 -0.43
C SER A 317 -22.12 -8.40 -0.92
N ARG A 318 -23.01 -8.81 0.01
CA ARG A 318 -24.40 -9.15 -0.32
C ARG A 318 -25.23 -7.96 -0.81
N GLN A 319 -24.77 -6.73 -0.58
CA GLN A 319 -25.47 -5.50 -0.94
C GLN A 319 -24.99 -4.94 -2.29
N VAL A 320 -24.08 -5.61 -2.98
CA VAL A 320 -23.47 -5.10 -4.20
C VAL A 320 -24.28 -5.53 -5.42
N ASP A 321 -24.85 -4.56 -6.13
CA ASP A 321 -25.41 -4.78 -7.46
C ASP A 321 -24.28 -4.77 -8.49
N LEU A 322 -24.07 -5.92 -9.14
CA LEU A 322 -23.03 -6.07 -10.18
C LEU A 322 -23.41 -5.43 -11.52
N GLN A 323 -24.63 -4.90 -11.68
CA GLN A 323 -25.00 -4.10 -12.85
C GLN A 323 -24.73 -2.62 -12.64
N ASP A 324 -24.59 -2.16 -11.38
CA ASP A 324 -24.26 -0.78 -11.05
C ASP A 324 -22.74 -0.59 -10.89
N LYS A 325 -22.15 0.18 -11.82
CA LYS A 325 -20.71 0.55 -11.78
C LYS A 325 -20.34 1.27 -10.47
N SER A 326 -21.23 2.08 -9.91
CA SER A 326 -20.99 2.82 -8.67
C SER A 326 -20.94 1.89 -7.46
N ALA A 327 -21.84 0.89 -7.40
CA ALA A 327 -21.83 -0.13 -6.36
C ALA A 327 -20.54 -0.98 -6.40
N ILE A 328 -20.09 -1.37 -7.61
CA ILE A 328 -18.82 -2.10 -7.81
C ILE A 328 -17.63 -1.24 -7.35
N ALA A 329 -17.56 0.03 -7.76
CA ALA A 329 -16.48 0.94 -7.36
C ALA A 329 -16.45 1.16 -5.86
N SER A 330 -17.63 1.33 -5.21
CA SER A 330 -17.75 1.44 -3.76
C SER A 330 -17.28 0.17 -3.04
N CYS A 331 -17.61 -1.02 -3.57
CA CYS A 331 -17.13 -2.29 -3.04
C CYS A 331 -15.61 -2.43 -3.19
N TYR A 332 -15.03 -2.01 -4.31
CA TYR A 332 -13.59 -1.98 -4.51
C TYR A 332 -12.87 -1.08 -3.49
N GLN A 333 -13.41 0.12 -3.22
CA GLN A 333 -12.88 1.00 -2.17
C GLN A 333 -13.03 0.39 -0.77
N PHE A 334 -14.10 -0.37 -0.52
CA PHE A 334 -14.25 -1.09 0.74
C PHE A 334 -13.21 -2.20 0.90
N ILE A 335 -12.88 -2.96 -0.15
CA ILE A 335 -11.81 -3.97 -0.13
C ILE A 335 -10.45 -3.30 0.18
N TRP A 336 -10.19 -2.12 -0.36
CA TRP A 336 -8.99 -1.34 0.00
C TRP A 336 -8.95 -0.95 1.48
N LYS A 337 -10.10 -0.58 2.07
CA LYS A 337 -10.18 -0.28 3.52
C LYS A 337 -9.86 -1.51 4.37
N LEU A 338 -10.35 -2.68 3.97
CA LEU A 338 -10.02 -3.95 4.64
C LEU A 338 -8.50 -4.24 4.56
N PHE A 339 -7.91 -4.03 3.39
CA PHE A 339 -6.46 -4.14 3.20
C PHE A 339 -5.66 -3.17 4.08
N PHE A 340 -6.12 -1.92 4.24
CA PHE A 340 -5.48 -0.93 5.11
C PHE A 340 -5.57 -1.31 6.58
N LEU A 341 -6.72 -1.85 6.99
CA LEU A 341 -6.92 -2.30 8.36
C LEU A 341 -5.94 -3.39 8.77
N GLU A 342 -5.54 -4.27 7.86
CA GLU A 342 -4.56 -5.31 8.17
C GLU A 342 -3.21 -4.73 8.61
N TYR A 343 -2.72 -3.71 7.91
CA TYR A 343 -1.49 -3.01 8.30
C TYR A 343 -1.57 -2.22 9.61
N LEU A 344 -2.76 -2.09 10.18
CA LEU A 344 -2.97 -1.52 11.51
C LEU A 344 -3.18 -2.61 12.56
N LEU A 345 -4.06 -3.57 12.28
CA LEU A 345 -4.47 -4.58 13.25
C LEU A 345 -3.38 -5.62 13.54
N PHE A 346 -2.67 -6.08 12.51
CA PHE A 346 -1.64 -7.08 12.71
C PHE A 346 -0.43 -6.57 13.52
N PRO A 347 0.14 -5.37 13.24
CA PRO A 347 1.15 -4.79 14.12
C PRO A 347 0.65 -4.60 15.57
N VAL A 348 -0.61 -4.18 15.76
CA VAL A 348 -1.21 -4.09 17.10
C VAL A 348 -1.28 -5.47 17.76
N ALA A 349 -1.64 -6.53 17.03
CA ALA A 349 -1.62 -7.88 17.56
C ALA A 349 -0.22 -8.34 18.00
N CYS A 350 0.85 -7.93 17.27
CA CYS A 350 2.23 -8.16 17.67
C CYS A 350 2.55 -7.42 18.97
N LEU A 351 2.30 -6.10 19.02
CA LEU A 351 2.56 -5.27 20.20
C LEU A 351 1.80 -5.71 21.47
N LEU A 352 0.66 -6.38 21.32
CA LEU A 352 -0.12 -6.95 22.43
C LEU A 352 0.31 -8.37 22.80
N GLY A 353 1.13 -9.03 22.00
CA GLY A 353 1.58 -10.41 22.18
C GLY A 353 2.99 -10.53 22.79
N SER A 354 3.75 -9.43 22.77
CA SER A 354 5.12 -9.31 23.29
C SER A 354 5.20 -9.11 24.80
#